data_70863e3fcf0a6e7fabb454d601a79723
#
_entry.id   70863e3fcf0a6e7fabb454d601a79723
#
_cell.length_a   1.000
_cell.length_b   1.000
_cell.length_c   1.000
_cell.angle_alpha   90.00
_cell.angle_beta   90.00
_cell.angle_gamma   90.00
#
_symmetry.space_group_name_H-M   'P 1'
#
loop_
_entity.id
_entity.type
_entity.pdbx_description
1 polymer ?
#
loop_
_entity_poly.entity_id
_entity_poly.type
_entity_poly.pdbx_seq_one_letter_code
_entity_poly.pdbx_strand_id
1 'polypeptide(L)'
;MPLDPEKATSAPPVRTEVAWDERDVRLYHLALGAGAPETDPRELRYVYEGHARGLQVLPTFGVVAGGTGGVGFQVFDLPGVDIDLAHVLHGGQEITVHRPLPAAARATAVTRATAVYDKGGAAVLVQESTLLGEDEEPLITQRNQIFVHGEGGFGGDRGPSERLPAPDRAPDLVVEIPTLRQQALLYRLTGDWNPLHADPATARRAGHDRPILHGLCSFGMAVKAVTDRLLGGDASAVASCRTRFAGVFFPGETLRLRVWDTPDGHRLTATSADRGDAPVLTDARITAR
;
A
#
# COMPACT_ATOMS: atom_id res chain seq x y z
N MET A 1 -16.95 9.55 -22.27
CA MET A 1 -16.76 9.00 -20.91
C MET A 1 -15.39 9.44 -20.45
N PRO A 2 -15.23 9.92 -19.23
CA PRO A 2 -13.92 10.30 -18.67
C PRO A 2 -12.94 9.12 -18.58
N LEU A 3 -13.45 7.89 -18.49
CA LEU A 3 -12.67 6.65 -18.54
C LEU A 3 -12.99 5.89 -19.82
N ASP A 4 -11.99 5.74 -20.69
CA ASP A 4 -12.05 4.96 -21.94
C ASP A 4 -11.23 3.66 -21.73
N PRO A 5 -11.89 2.49 -21.51
CA PRO A 5 -11.21 1.25 -21.18
C PRO A 5 -10.24 0.76 -22.26
N GLU A 6 -10.62 0.85 -23.52
CA GLU A 6 -9.81 0.39 -24.64
C GLU A 6 -8.56 1.27 -24.81
N LYS A 7 -8.75 2.58 -24.78
CA LYS A 7 -7.65 3.55 -24.89
C LYS A 7 -6.70 3.46 -23.71
N ALA A 8 -7.23 3.30 -22.47
CA ALA A 8 -6.40 3.16 -21.28
C ALA A 8 -5.54 1.90 -21.31
N THR A 9 -6.11 0.75 -21.68
CA THR A 9 -5.39 -0.53 -21.68
C THR A 9 -4.48 -0.74 -22.89
N SER A 10 -4.72 -0.04 -24.01
CA SER A 10 -3.86 -0.08 -25.20
C SER A 10 -2.76 0.99 -25.18
N ALA A 11 -2.78 1.91 -24.21
CA ALA A 11 -1.76 2.95 -24.11
C ALA A 11 -0.36 2.33 -23.84
N PRO A 12 0.71 2.87 -24.44
CA PRO A 12 2.05 2.44 -24.15
C PRO A 12 2.37 2.70 -22.65
N PRO A 13 3.22 1.85 -22.02
CA PRO A 13 3.64 2.10 -20.65
C PRO A 13 4.35 3.43 -20.50
N VAL A 14 4.07 4.12 -19.39
CA VAL A 14 4.81 5.32 -18.97
C VAL A 14 6.07 4.89 -18.22
N ARG A 15 7.22 5.43 -18.61
CA ARG A 15 8.50 5.21 -17.91
C ARG A 15 8.88 6.49 -17.17
N THR A 16 9.18 6.37 -15.89
CA THR A 16 9.55 7.49 -15.03
C THR A 16 10.80 7.12 -14.25
N GLU A 17 11.82 7.97 -14.35
CA GLU A 17 13.01 7.88 -13.53
C GLU A 17 12.67 8.23 -12.08
N VAL A 18 13.07 7.40 -11.16
CA VAL A 18 12.88 7.59 -9.73
C VAL A 18 14.21 7.34 -8.99
N ALA A 19 14.38 8.03 -7.87
CA ALA A 19 15.52 7.80 -7.01
C ALA A 19 15.10 7.95 -5.55
N TRP A 20 15.78 7.24 -4.67
CA TRP A 20 15.62 7.36 -3.23
C TRP A 20 16.94 7.13 -2.53
N ASP A 21 17.04 7.60 -1.31
CA ASP A 21 18.17 7.39 -0.43
C ASP A 21 17.74 6.78 0.91
N GLU A 22 18.71 6.53 1.80
CA GLU A 22 18.46 5.99 3.12
C GLU A 22 17.56 6.88 3.99
N ARG A 23 17.55 8.20 3.74
CA ARG A 23 16.68 9.14 4.46
C ARG A 23 15.22 8.89 4.10
N ASP A 24 14.92 8.66 2.82
CA ASP A 24 13.56 8.37 2.35
C ASP A 24 13.05 7.06 2.95
N VAL A 25 13.89 6.03 2.97
CA VAL A 25 13.59 4.73 3.57
C VAL A 25 13.32 4.86 5.07
N ARG A 26 14.18 5.58 5.79
CA ARG A 26 14.00 5.81 7.23
C ARG A 26 12.75 6.63 7.53
N LEU A 27 12.49 7.67 6.74
CA LEU A 27 11.27 8.49 6.86
C LEU A 27 10.03 7.62 6.69
N TYR A 28 10.00 6.74 5.68
CA TYR A 28 8.90 5.81 5.47
C TYR A 28 8.69 4.90 6.69
N HIS A 29 9.74 4.29 7.19
CA HIS A 29 9.63 3.38 8.33
C HIS A 29 9.21 4.10 9.62
N LEU A 30 9.74 5.31 9.89
CA LEU A 30 9.27 6.15 10.99
C LEU A 30 7.78 6.49 10.84
N ALA A 31 7.34 6.77 9.61
CA ALA A 31 5.93 7.03 9.31
C ALA A 31 5.04 5.80 9.46
N LEU A 32 5.57 4.58 9.47
CA LEU A 32 4.87 3.35 9.88
C LEU A 32 4.90 3.10 11.41
N GLY A 33 5.61 3.94 12.18
CA GLY A 33 5.79 3.78 13.62
C GLY A 33 6.97 2.90 14.03
N ALA A 34 7.90 2.60 13.10
CA ALA A 34 9.15 1.94 13.46
C ALA A 34 10.03 2.83 14.34
N GLY A 35 10.95 2.23 15.12
CA GLY A 35 11.81 2.93 16.06
C GLY A 35 11.17 3.15 17.43
N ALA A 36 10.12 2.43 17.76
CA ALA A 36 9.47 2.45 19.07
C ALA A 36 9.32 1.01 19.61
N PRO A 37 9.97 0.63 20.76
CA PRO A 37 10.84 1.50 21.59
C PRO A 37 12.15 1.90 20.89
N GLU A 38 12.63 3.10 21.17
CA GLU A 38 13.76 3.74 20.51
C GLU A 38 15.13 3.08 20.74
N THR A 39 15.21 2.17 21.70
CA THR A 39 16.43 1.40 22.05
C THR A 39 16.33 -0.07 21.67
N ASP A 40 15.20 -0.53 21.12
CA ASP A 40 15.05 -1.93 20.71
C ASP A 40 15.81 -2.18 19.40
N PRO A 41 16.83 -3.05 19.37
CA PRO A 41 17.56 -3.37 18.14
C PRO A 41 16.66 -3.91 17.02
N ARG A 42 15.53 -4.52 17.37
CA ARG A 42 14.55 -5.02 16.39
C ARG A 42 13.82 -3.88 15.68
N GLU A 43 13.65 -2.73 16.32
CA GLU A 43 13.08 -1.53 15.73
C GLU A 43 14.15 -0.71 14.99
N LEU A 44 15.36 -0.60 15.58
CA LEU A 44 16.48 0.15 15.02
C LEU A 44 16.91 -0.37 13.63
N ARG A 45 16.66 -1.65 13.29
CA ARG A 45 16.96 -2.20 11.95
C ARG A 45 16.27 -1.45 10.80
N TYR A 46 15.18 -0.75 11.08
CA TYR A 46 14.40 -0.01 10.09
C TYR A 46 14.76 1.48 10.00
N VAL A 47 15.41 2.02 11.02
CA VAL A 47 15.55 3.48 11.16
C VAL A 47 16.98 3.94 11.48
N TYR A 48 17.90 3.00 11.69
CA TYR A 48 19.29 3.29 12.02
C TYR A 48 20.24 2.60 11.03
N GLU A 49 20.96 3.39 10.24
CA GLU A 49 21.91 2.94 9.21
C GLU A 49 23.13 2.19 9.77
N GLY A 50 23.50 2.44 11.01
CA GLY A 50 24.58 1.74 11.72
C GLY A 50 24.16 0.38 12.31
N HIS A 51 22.97 -0.12 12.03
CA HIS A 51 22.54 -1.45 12.50
C HIS A 51 23.46 -2.53 11.89
N ALA A 52 23.81 -3.56 12.68
CA ALA A 52 24.80 -4.59 12.30
C ALA A 52 24.48 -5.35 11.00
N ARG A 53 23.21 -5.44 10.61
CA ARG A 53 22.74 -6.04 9.35
C ARG A 53 22.46 -5.01 8.24
N GLY A 54 22.83 -3.76 8.43
CA GLY A 54 22.41 -2.66 7.59
C GLY A 54 20.94 -2.29 7.78
N LEU A 55 20.49 -1.29 7.04
CA LEU A 55 19.12 -0.82 7.04
C LEU A 55 18.21 -1.83 6.33
N GLN A 56 17.20 -2.36 7.01
CA GLN A 56 16.18 -3.21 6.38
C GLN A 56 15.19 -2.36 5.62
N VAL A 57 14.80 -2.79 4.41
CA VAL A 57 13.82 -2.07 3.58
C VAL A 57 12.59 -2.95 3.38
N LEU A 58 11.46 -2.55 3.95
CA LEU A 58 10.20 -3.22 3.72
C LEU A 58 9.77 -3.08 2.24
N PRO A 59 9.29 -4.14 1.59
CA PRO A 59 8.89 -4.06 0.17
C PRO A 59 7.76 -3.06 -0.08
N THR A 60 6.96 -2.76 0.93
CA THR A 60 5.92 -1.74 0.87
C THR A 60 6.46 -0.31 0.74
N PHE A 61 7.75 -0.06 0.99
CA PHE A 61 8.40 1.20 0.62
C PHE A 61 8.30 1.48 -0.89
N GLY A 62 8.33 0.44 -1.72
CA GLY A 62 8.27 0.59 -3.17
C GLY A 62 7.01 1.28 -3.69
N VAL A 63 5.92 1.36 -2.91
CA VAL A 63 4.69 2.09 -3.31
C VAL A 63 4.87 3.61 -3.27
N VAL A 64 5.85 4.10 -2.51
CA VAL A 64 6.19 5.52 -2.35
C VAL A 64 7.58 5.86 -2.89
N ALA A 65 8.29 4.91 -3.47
CA ALA A 65 9.61 5.13 -4.03
C ALA A 65 9.59 6.25 -5.07
N GLY A 66 10.51 7.23 -4.94
CA GLY A 66 10.54 8.42 -5.77
C GLY A 66 9.63 9.57 -5.29
N GLY A 67 8.98 9.44 -4.14
CA GLY A 67 8.21 10.52 -3.51
C GLY A 67 7.01 11.01 -4.33
N THR A 68 6.77 12.32 -4.30
CA THR A 68 5.71 12.99 -5.07
C THR A 68 6.03 12.96 -6.57
N GLY A 69 5.36 12.16 -7.34
CA GLY A 69 5.66 11.86 -8.74
C GLY A 69 6.30 10.49 -8.93
N GLY A 70 6.47 9.75 -7.82
CA GLY A 70 6.85 8.36 -7.83
C GLY A 70 5.73 7.43 -8.29
N VAL A 71 5.93 6.16 -8.08
CA VAL A 71 5.21 5.03 -8.70
C VAL A 71 3.68 5.02 -8.49
N GLY A 72 3.17 5.72 -7.46
CA GLY A 72 1.77 5.55 -7.01
C GLY A 72 0.69 6.27 -7.85
N PHE A 73 1.01 7.36 -8.54
CA PHE A 73 0.00 8.26 -9.11
C PHE A 73 0.03 8.39 -10.65
N GLN A 74 0.93 7.71 -11.33
CA GLN A 74 1.16 7.87 -12.78
C GLN A 74 0.00 7.39 -13.66
N VAL A 75 -0.93 6.62 -13.12
CA VAL A 75 -2.09 6.12 -13.88
C VAL A 75 -3.00 7.25 -14.36
N PHE A 76 -3.02 8.37 -13.67
CA PHE A 76 -3.85 9.52 -14.02
C PHE A 76 -3.32 10.30 -15.23
N ASP A 77 -2.07 10.05 -15.62
CA ASP A 77 -1.45 10.62 -16.81
C ASP A 77 -1.61 9.71 -18.05
N LEU A 78 -2.27 8.55 -17.90
CA LEU A 78 -2.47 7.62 -19.02
C LEU A 78 -3.56 8.11 -19.97
N PRO A 79 -3.37 7.93 -21.29
CA PRO A 79 -4.42 8.20 -22.27
C PRO A 79 -5.70 7.43 -21.97
N GLY A 80 -6.85 8.08 -22.05
CA GLY A 80 -8.15 7.48 -21.74
C GLY A 80 -8.52 7.46 -20.26
N VAL A 81 -7.71 8.07 -19.40
CA VAL A 81 -7.97 8.24 -17.95
C VAL A 81 -8.09 9.74 -17.67
N ASP A 82 -9.31 10.26 -17.71
CA ASP A 82 -9.64 11.65 -17.37
C ASP A 82 -10.72 11.62 -16.28
N ILE A 83 -10.34 11.28 -15.07
CA ILE A 83 -11.24 11.03 -13.95
C ILE A 83 -11.07 12.06 -12.85
N ASP A 84 -12.17 12.42 -12.19
CA ASP A 84 -12.14 13.30 -11.03
C ASP A 84 -11.62 12.52 -9.80
N LEU A 85 -10.48 12.95 -9.26
CA LEU A 85 -9.85 12.35 -8.08
C LEU A 85 -10.76 12.34 -6.84
N ALA A 86 -11.78 13.21 -6.79
CA ALA A 86 -12.77 13.21 -5.71
C ALA A 86 -13.63 11.93 -5.69
N HIS A 87 -13.73 11.22 -6.81
CA HIS A 87 -14.49 9.98 -6.96
C HIS A 87 -13.61 8.73 -6.91
N VAL A 88 -12.32 8.90 -6.62
CA VAL A 88 -11.32 7.82 -6.63
C VAL A 88 -11.11 7.27 -5.22
N LEU A 89 -11.16 5.95 -5.11
CA LEU A 89 -10.76 5.22 -3.91
C LEU A 89 -9.71 4.16 -4.25
N HIS A 90 -8.69 4.04 -3.42
CA HIS A 90 -7.75 2.94 -3.50
C HIS A 90 -8.44 1.66 -2.96
N GLY A 91 -8.82 0.75 -3.85
CA GLY A 91 -9.58 -0.46 -3.52
C GLY A 91 -8.71 -1.61 -3.04
N GLY A 92 -7.48 -1.73 -3.54
CA GLY A 92 -6.56 -2.80 -3.16
C GLY A 92 -5.15 -2.59 -3.70
N GLN A 93 -4.20 -3.21 -3.01
CA GLN A 93 -2.77 -3.18 -3.33
C GLN A 93 -2.21 -4.59 -3.33
N GLU A 94 -1.38 -4.89 -4.33
CA GLU A 94 -0.58 -6.11 -4.38
C GLU A 94 0.86 -5.76 -4.73
N ILE A 95 1.83 -6.45 -4.12
CA ILE A 95 3.26 -6.31 -4.38
C ILE A 95 3.85 -7.70 -4.53
N THR A 96 4.57 -7.92 -5.62
CA THR A 96 5.44 -9.08 -5.84
C THR A 96 6.89 -8.63 -5.75
N VAL A 97 7.68 -9.27 -4.91
CA VAL A 97 9.09 -8.93 -4.70
C VAL A 97 9.96 -9.86 -5.54
N HIS A 98 10.63 -9.32 -6.54
CA HIS A 98 11.59 -10.07 -7.37
C HIS A 98 12.97 -10.09 -6.70
N ARG A 99 13.41 -8.92 -6.21
CA ARG A 99 14.64 -8.73 -5.44
C ARG A 99 14.40 -7.78 -4.26
N PRO A 100 15.10 -7.92 -3.14
CA PRO A 100 15.01 -6.98 -2.03
C PRO A 100 15.30 -5.55 -2.51
N LEU A 101 14.53 -4.59 -2.01
CA LEU A 101 14.78 -3.18 -2.28
C LEU A 101 16.05 -2.72 -1.57
N PRO A 102 16.99 -2.06 -2.25
CA PRO A 102 18.14 -1.45 -1.62
C PRO A 102 17.75 -0.19 -0.84
N ALA A 103 18.56 0.18 0.16
CA ALA A 103 18.34 1.37 0.97
C ALA A 103 18.51 2.68 0.20
N ALA A 104 19.24 2.66 -0.89
CA ALA A 104 19.40 3.77 -1.84
C ALA A 104 19.50 3.21 -3.26
N ALA A 105 18.83 3.84 -4.23
CA ALA A 105 18.92 3.46 -5.64
C ALA A 105 18.45 4.58 -6.58
N ARG A 106 18.84 4.41 -7.85
CA ARG A 106 18.12 4.93 -9.02
C ARG A 106 17.40 3.78 -9.68
N ALA A 107 16.21 4.05 -10.19
CA ALA A 107 15.36 3.03 -10.77
C ALA A 107 14.44 3.63 -11.83
N THR A 108 13.83 2.79 -12.66
CA THR A 108 12.80 3.20 -13.61
C THR A 108 11.48 2.55 -13.24
N ALA A 109 10.47 3.35 -12.97
CA ALA A 109 9.10 2.88 -12.84
C ALA A 109 8.45 2.74 -14.22
N VAL A 110 7.97 1.56 -14.55
CA VAL A 110 7.24 1.27 -15.79
C VAL A 110 5.78 1.00 -15.44
N THR A 111 4.90 1.95 -15.78
CA THR A 111 3.50 1.96 -15.35
C THR A 111 2.55 1.85 -16.55
N ARG A 112 1.52 1.02 -16.41
CA ARG A 112 0.45 0.85 -17.41
C ARG A 112 -0.89 0.52 -16.75
N ALA A 113 -1.99 0.78 -17.43
CA ALA A 113 -3.28 0.19 -17.12
C ALA A 113 -3.34 -1.22 -17.74
N THR A 114 -3.65 -2.23 -16.93
CA THR A 114 -3.74 -3.63 -17.41
C THR A 114 -5.16 -4.11 -17.58
N ALA A 115 -6.12 -3.48 -16.92
CA ALA A 115 -7.54 -3.77 -17.06
C ALA A 115 -8.39 -2.60 -16.57
N VAL A 116 -9.61 -2.52 -17.12
CA VAL A 116 -10.69 -1.68 -16.61
C VAL A 116 -11.94 -2.55 -16.50
N TYR A 117 -12.46 -2.72 -15.30
CA TYR A 117 -13.61 -3.56 -15.02
C TYR A 117 -14.85 -2.73 -14.77
N ASP A 118 -15.99 -3.16 -15.32
CA ASP A 118 -17.30 -2.57 -15.08
C ASP A 118 -17.98 -3.19 -13.86
N LYS A 119 -18.18 -2.39 -12.81
CA LYS A 119 -18.94 -2.82 -11.60
C LYS A 119 -20.37 -2.30 -11.56
N GLY A 120 -20.90 -1.81 -12.69
CA GLY A 120 -22.24 -1.19 -12.80
C GLY A 120 -22.23 0.28 -12.40
N GLY A 121 -22.26 0.62 -11.13
CA GLY A 121 -22.20 2.01 -10.65
C GLY A 121 -20.79 2.59 -10.55
N ALA A 122 -19.76 1.81 -10.84
CA ALA A 122 -18.36 2.22 -10.75
C ALA A 122 -17.49 1.43 -11.73
N ALA A 123 -16.29 1.93 -12.02
CA ALA A 123 -15.23 1.20 -12.69
C ALA A 123 -14.13 0.79 -11.70
N VAL A 124 -13.39 -0.27 -12.02
CA VAL A 124 -12.13 -0.59 -11.36
C VAL A 124 -11.01 -0.55 -12.39
N LEU A 125 -10.17 0.45 -12.29
CA LEU A 125 -8.95 0.56 -13.08
C LEU A 125 -7.83 -0.20 -12.37
N VAL A 126 -7.18 -1.13 -13.07
CA VAL A 126 -6.02 -1.88 -12.58
C VAL A 126 -4.77 -1.28 -13.16
N GLN A 127 -3.99 -0.63 -12.31
CA GLN A 127 -2.66 -0.14 -12.64
C GLN A 127 -1.63 -1.19 -12.25
N GLU A 128 -0.70 -1.48 -13.14
CA GLU A 128 0.50 -2.25 -12.85
C GLU A 128 1.72 -1.36 -13.02
N SER A 129 2.60 -1.38 -12.03
CA SER A 129 3.88 -0.67 -12.08
C SER A 129 5.00 -1.62 -11.70
N THR A 130 6.01 -1.72 -12.55
CA THR A 130 7.24 -2.48 -12.26
C THR A 130 8.38 -1.50 -12.02
N LEU A 131 9.03 -1.63 -10.89
CA LEU A 131 10.22 -0.87 -10.54
C LEU A 131 11.44 -1.66 -11.02
N LEU A 132 12.16 -1.14 -12.02
CA LEU A 132 13.37 -1.72 -12.58
C LEU A 132 14.60 -1.07 -11.96
N GLY A 133 15.58 -1.88 -11.56
CA GLY A 133 16.88 -1.38 -11.13
C GLY A 133 17.69 -0.76 -12.28
N GLU A 134 18.89 -0.23 -11.99
CA GLU A 134 19.79 0.32 -13.01
C GLU A 134 20.25 -0.74 -14.04
N ASP A 135 20.15 -2.01 -13.69
CA ASP A 135 20.42 -3.17 -14.56
C ASP A 135 19.21 -3.57 -15.44
N GLU A 136 18.13 -2.78 -15.45
CA GLU A 136 16.85 -3.03 -16.11
C GLU A 136 16.13 -4.31 -15.60
N GLU A 137 16.61 -4.94 -14.53
CA GLU A 137 15.98 -6.10 -13.92
C GLU A 137 14.94 -5.68 -12.86
N PRO A 138 13.82 -6.41 -12.73
CA PRO A 138 12.76 -6.03 -11.82
C PRO A 138 13.17 -6.17 -10.34
N LEU A 139 12.87 -5.14 -9.55
CA LEU A 139 12.94 -5.14 -8.10
C LEU A 139 11.60 -5.58 -7.51
N ILE A 140 10.53 -4.87 -7.84
CA ILE A 140 9.16 -5.21 -7.45
C ILE A 140 8.21 -4.96 -8.62
N THR A 141 7.10 -5.70 -8.63
CA THR A 141 5.90 -5.38 -9.41
C THR A 141 4.76 -5.12 -8.45
N GLN A 142 4.03 -4.04 -8.65
CA GLN A 142 2.87 -3.69 -7.85
C GLN A 142 1.63 -3.53 -8.72
N ARG A 143 0.47 -3.90 -8.16
CA ARG A 143 -0.85 -3.74 -8.77
C ARG A 143 -1.75 -2.96 -7.84
N ASN A 144 -2.28 -1.85 -8.35
CA ASN A 144 -3.22 -1.00 -7.66
C ASN A 144 -4.61 -1.24 -8.25
N GLN A 145 -5.60 -1.48 -7.42
CA GLN A 145 -7.01 -1.48 -7.82
C GLN A 145 -7.60 -0.13 -7.45
N ILE A 146 -7.88 0.67 -8.45
CA ILE A 146 -8.40 2.04 -8.29
C ILE A 146 -9.89 2.01 -8.60
N PHE A 147 -10.70 2.26 -7.60
CA PHE A 147 -12.15 2.28 -7.71
C PHE A 147 -12.61 3.68 -8.06
N VAL A 148 -13.34 3.83 -9.16
CA VAL A 148 -13.81 5.12 -9.67
C VAL A 148 -15.33 5.12 -9.67
N HIS A 149 -15.91 5.84 -8.71
CA HIS A 149 -17.36 5.96 -8.58
C HIS A 149 -17.95 6.74 -9.75
N GLY A 150 -19.10 6.28 -10.26
CA GLY A 150 -19.81 6.93 -11.36
C GLY A 150 -19.31 6.60 -12.76
N GLU A 151 -18.18 5.89 -12.90
CA GLU A 151 -17.56 5.57 -14.19
C GLU A 151 -17.87 4.14 -14.70
N GLY A 152 -18.85 3.45 -14.10
CA GLY A 152 -19.31 2.15 -14.56
C GLY A 152 -20.46 2.22 -15.55
N GLY A 153 -21.01 1.04 -15.92
CA GLY A 153 -22.18 0.91 -16.80
C GLY A 153 -21.85 0.94 -18.28
N PHE A 154 -20.58 0.77 -18.66
CA PHE A 154 -20.16 0.72 -20.07
C PHE A 154 -20.29 -0.68 -20.70
N GLY A 155 -20.75 -1.71 -19.93
CA GLY A 155 -21.00 -3.07 -20.43
C GLY A 155 -19.73 -3.92 -20.60
N GLY A 156 -18.64 -3.55 -19.93
CA GLY A 156 -17.38 -4.31 -19.94
C GLY A 156 -17.37 -5.51 -18.99
N ASP A 157 -16.24 -6.22 -18.97
CA ASP A 157 -15.98 -7.32 -18.04
C ASP A 157 -16.10 -6.82 -16.59
N ARG A 158 -16.74 -7.63 -15.74
CA ARG A 158 -16.86 -7.33 -14.29
C ARG A 158 -15.56 -7.57 -13.52
N GLY A 159 -14.59 -8.26 -14.10
CA GLY A 159 -13.36 -8.63 -13.47
C GLY A 159 -13.49 -9.69 -12.37
N PRO A 160 -12.37 -10.15 -11.82
CA PRO A 160 -12.35 -11.18 -10.80
C PRO A 160 -13.07 -10.74 -9.52
N SER A 161 -13.69 -11.72 -8.85
CA SER A 161 -14.34 -11.56 -7.53
C SER A 161 -13.60 -12.39 -6.48
N GLU A 162 -12.28 -12.50 -6.62
CA GLU A 162 -11.47 -13.28 -5.68
C GLU A 162 -11.57 -12.71 -4.27
N ARG A 163 -11.89 -13.58 -3.33
CA ARG A 163 -11.93 -13.29 -1.90
C ARG A 163 -10.98 -14.21 -1.17
N LEU A 164 -10.34 -13.68 -0.15
CA LEU A 164 -9.50 -14.41 0.79
C LEU A 164 -10.08 -14.22 2.21
N PRO A 165 -11.19 -14.88 2.52
CA PRO A 165 -11.81 -14.72 3.83
C PRO A 165 -10.87 -15.22 4.93
N ALA A 166 -11.01 -14.66 6.13
CA ALA A 166 -10.34 -15.19 7.30
C ALA A 166 -10.77 -16.66 7.49
N PRO A 167 -9.83 -17.54 7.88
CA PRO A 167 -10.17 -18.92 8.23
C PRO A 167 -11.17 -18.98 9.38
N ASP A 168 -12.07 -19.98 9.34
CA ASP A 168 -13.07 -20.22 10.41
C ASP A 168 -12.41 -20.94 11.60
N ARG A 169 -11.44 -20.27 12.20
CA ARG A 169 -10.75 -20.69 13.43
C ARG A 169 -10.13 -19.46 14.11
N ALA A 170 -9.72 -19.62 15.36
CA ALA A 170 -8.97 -18.56 16.05
C ALA A 170 -7.71 -18.19 15.27
N PRO A 171 -7.29 -16.91 15.30
CA PRO A 171 -6.01 -16.48 14.72
C PRO A 171 -4.83 -17.09 15.50
N ASP A 172 -3.76 -17.38 14.78
CA ASP A 172 -2.52 -17.87 15.37
C ASP A 172 -1.74 -16.75 16.06
N LEU A 173 -1.94 -15.51 15.60
CA LEU A 173 -1.31 -14.32 16.16
C LEU A 173 -2.29 -13.13 16.14
N VAL A 174 -2.33 -12.40 17.25
CA VAL A 174 -3.00 -11.11 17.35
C VAL A 174 -1.97 -10.06 17.75
N VAL A 175 -1.90 -8.94 17.01
CA VAL A 175 -1.01 -7.82 17.30
C VAL A 175 -1.84 -6.54 17.37
N GLU A 176 -1.63 -5.75 18.39
CA GLU A 176 -2.17 -4.40 18.50
C GLU A 176 -1.05 -3.39 18.23
N ILE A 177 -1.32 -2.47 17.32
CA ILE A 177 -0.37 -1.47 16.85
C ILE A 177 -0.99 -0.09 17.10
N PRO A 178 -0.66 0.57 18.20
CA PRO A 178 -1.12 1.93 18.45
C PRO A 178 -0.48 2.89 17.44
N THR A 179 -1.28 3.85 16.94
CA THR A 179 -0.78 4.87 16.03
C THR A 179 -0.63 6.24 16.69
N LEU A 180 0.27 7.03 16.15
CA LEU A 180 0.43 8.42 16.57
C LEU A 180 -0.74 9.27 16.05
N ARG A 181 -1.16 10.28 16.81
CA ARG A 181 -2.17 11.25 16.36
C ARG A 181 -1.76 12.01 15.11
N GLN A 182 -0.47 12.20 14.90
CA GLN A 182 0.13 12.84 13.71
C GLN A 182 0.61 11.81 12.67
N GLN A 183 0.26 10.54 12.76
CA GLN A 183 0.74 9.48 11.86
C GLN A 183 0.52 9.83 10.38
N ALA A 184 -0.64 10.36 10.03
CA ALA A 184 -0.94 10.76 8.67
C ALA A 184 -0.06 11.93 8.19
N LEU A 185 0.28 12.88 9.08
CA LEU A 185 1.16 14.00 8.75
C LEU A 185 2.61 13.55 8.55
N LEU A 186 3.04 12.48 9.20
CA LEU A 186 4.33 11.86 8.95
C LEU A 186 4.32 11.08 7.62
N TYR A 187 3.30 10.23 7.42
CA TYR A 187 3.23 9.38 6.23
C TYR A 187 3.13 10.19 4.94
N ARG A 188 2.39 11.30 4.91
CA ARG A 188 2.28 12.15 3.72
C ARG A 188 3.63 12.73 3.25
N LEU A 189 4.64 12.80 4.13
CA LEU A 189 5.99 13.26 3.76
C LEU A 189 6.70 12.27 2.84
N THR A 190 6.21 11.04 2.73
CA THR A 190 6.74 10.02 1.79
C THR A 190 6.22 10.19 0.36
N GLY A 191 5.33 11.16 0.11
CA GLY A 191 4.89 11.52 -1.26
C GLY A 191 3.38 11.55 -1.48
N ASP A 192 2.55 10.99 -0.60
CA ASP A 192 1.09 11.04 -0.72
C ASP A 192 0.53 12.33 -0.08
N TRP A 193 0.41 13.37 -0.89
CA TRP A 193 -0.04 14.70 -0.45
C TRP A 193 -1.56 14.89 -0.49
N ASN A 194 -2.37 13.84 -0.67
CA ASN A 194 -3.83 13.97 -0.71
C ASN A 194 -4.33 14.71 0.55
N PRO A 195 -5.06 15.82 0.39
CA PRO A 195 -5.53 16.63 1.52
C PRO A 195 -6.54 15.90 2.41
N LEU A 196 -7.13 14.80 1.96
CA LEU A 196 -7.99 13.92 2.76
C LEU A 196 -7.33 13.44 4.06
N HIS A 197 -6.00 13.33 4.03
CA HIS A 197 -5.19 12.85 5.15
C HIS A 197 -4.64 13.96 6.06
N ALA A 198 -4.93 15.23 5.75
CA ALA A 198 -4.37 16.37 6.48
C ALA A 198 -5.36 17.49 6.73
N ASP A 199 -6.24 17.81 5.77
CA ASP A 199 -7.17 18.93 5.88
C ASP A 199 -8.53 18.50 6.44
N PRO A 200 -8.95 19.03 7.62
CA PRO A 200 -10.25 18.71 8.20
C PRO A 200 -11.45 19.13 7.33
N ALA A 201 -11.30 20.19 6.51
CA ALA A 201 -12.38 20.63 5.65
C ALA A 201 -12.58 19.63 4.48
N THR A 202 -11.51 19.13 3.90
CA THR A 202 -11.55 18.08 2.88
C THR A 202 -12.10 16.78 3.44
N ALA A 203 -11.67 16.35 4.65
CA ALA A 203 -12.18 15.17 5.30
C ALA A 203 -13.71 15.23 5.51
N ARG A 204 -14.22 16.37 6.02
CA ARG A 204 -15.67 16.57 6.19
C ARG A 204 -16.45 16.53 4.88
N ARG A 205 -15.93 17.12 3.79
CA ARG A 205 -16.56 17.01 2.45
C ARG A 205 -16.63 15.57 1.96
N ALA A 206 -15.64 14.76 2.34
CA ALA A 206 -15.61 13.33 2.03
C ALA A 206 -16.44 12.47 3.01
N GLY A 207 -17.19 13.08 3.95
CA GLY A 207 -18.06 12.37 4.90
C GLY A 207 -17.34 11.83 6.13
N HIS A 208 -16.16 12.34 6.46
CA HIS A 208 -15.39 11.93 7.64
C HIS A 208 -15.29 13.07 8.66
N ASP A 209 -15.40 12.75 9.96
CA ASP A 209 -15.32 13.75 11.04
C ASP A 209 -13.95 14.43 11.15
N ARG A 210 -12.90 13.74 10.70
CA ARG A 210 -11.51 14.19 10.75
C ARG A 210 -10.67 13.50 9.65
N PRO A 211 -9.44 14.01 9.36
CA PRO A 211 -8.54 13.37 8.41
C PRO A 211 -8.31 11.89 8.74
N ILE A 212 -8.38 11.05 7.72
CA ILE A 212 -8.15 9.60 7.82
C ILE A 212 -6.67 9.27 7.62
N LEU A 213 -6.23 8.12 8.12
CA LEU A 213 -4.90 7.59 7.82
C LEU A 213 -4.88 7.01 6.39
N HIS A 214 -3.75 7.13 5.71
CA HIS A 214 -3.53 6.49 4.41
C HIS A 214 -3.69 4.97 4.52
N GLY A 215 -4.44 4.39 3.59
CA GLY A 215 -4.61 2.92 3.53
C GLY A 215 -3.27 2.20 3.37
N LEU A 216 -2.36 2.76 2.55
CA LEU A 216 -1.01 2.23 2.35
C LEU A 216 -0.15 2.29 3.62
N CYS A 217 -0.36 3.26 4.52
CA CYS A 217 0.28 3.28 5.82
C CYS A 217 -0.17 2.08 6.68
N SER A 218 -1.48 1.85 6.78
CA SER A 218 -2.02 0.69 7.51
C SER A 218 -1.53 -0.63 6.92
N PHE A 219 -1.41 -0.72 5.60
CA PHE A 219 -0.85 -1.88 4.92
C PHE A 219 0.63 -2.08 5.25
N GLY A 220 1.44 -1.01 5.18
CA GLY A 220 2.87 -1.06 5.57
C GLY A 220 3.07 -1.48 7.02
N MET A 221 2.24 -0.97 7.95
CA MET A 221 2.25 -1.38 9.37
C MET A 221 1.94 -2.88 9.53
N ALA A 222 0.96 -3.40 8.79
CA ALA A 222 0.60 -4.81 8.81
C ALA A 222 1.74 -5.70 8.28
N VAL A 223 2.38 -5.32 7.16
CA VAL A 223 3.53 -6.05 6.59
C VAL A 223 4.72 -6.00 7.56
N LYS A 224 5.02 -4.84 8.16
CA LYS A 224 6.06 -4.74 9.20
C LYS A 224 5.80 -5.70 10.36
N ALA A 225 4.57 -5.71 10.90
CA ALA A 225 4.23 -6.54 12.05
C ALA A 225 4.38 -8.05 11.75
N VAL A 226 3.97 -8.51 10.56
CA VAL A 226 4.18 -9.89 10.13
C VAL A 226 5.67 -10.20 9.94
N THR A 227 6.42 -9.29 9.30
CA THR A 227 7.87 -9.42 9.12
C THR A 227 8.57 -9.58 10.48
N ASP A 228 8.23 -8.75 11.46
CA ASP A 228 8.85 -8.78 12.78
C ASP A 228 8.49 -10.02 13.58
N ARG A 229 7.25 -10.48 13.52
CA ARG A 229 6.73 -11.54 14.38
C ARG A 229 6.89 -12.94 13.81
N LEU A 230 6.84 -13.08 12.48
CA LEU A 230 6.79 -14.37 11.80
C LEU A 230 7.97 -14.62 10.85
N LEU A 231 8.65 -13.57 10.37
CA LEU A 231 9.78 -13.69 9.44
C LEU A 231 11.12 -13.27 10.10
N GLY A 232 11.21 -13.29 11.42
CA GLY A 232 12.45 -12.95 12.15
C GLY A 232 12.95 -11.51 11.98
N GLY A 233 12.09 -10.62 11.46
CA GLY A 233 12.43 -9.23 11.13
C GLY A 233 13.29 -9.10 9.88
N ASP A 234 13.30 -10.09 9.01
CA ASP A 234 13.97 -10.07 7.73
C ASP A 234 13.01 -9.62 6.64
N ALA A 235 13.11 -8.35 6.22
CA ALA A 235 12.28 -7.79 5.17
C ALA A 235 12.53 -8.45 3.80
N SER A 236 13.71 -9.04 3.58
CA SER A 236 14.05 -9.74 2.33
C SER A 236 13.34 -11.09 2.19
N ALA A 237 12.84 -11.65 3.30
CA ALA A 237 12.07 -12.89 3.30
C ALA A 237 10.66 -12.72 2.70
N VAL A 238 10.14 -11.50 2.60
CA VAL A 238 8.82 -11.27 1.97
C VAL A 238 8.89 -11.51 0.48
N ALA A 239 8.10 -12.46 -0.03
CA ALA A 239 7.99 -12.77 -1.46
C ALA A 239 6.86 -11.97 -2.14
N SER A 240 5.71 -11.88 -1.47
CA SER A 240 4.60 -11.05 -1.92
C SER A 240 3.74 -10.58 -0.75
N CYS A 241 3.01 -9.50 -0.97
CA CYS A 241 1.99 -9.05 -0.04
C CYS A 241 0.83 -8.40 -0.80
N ARG A 242 -0.40 -8.66 -0.34
CA ARG A 242 -1.61 -8.08 -0.92
C ARG A 242 -2.61 -7.72 0.16
N THR A 243 -3.47 -6.76 -0.15
CA THR A 243 -4.61 -6.38 0.70
C THR A 243 -5.72 -5.73 -0.11
N ARG A 244 -6.92 -5.75 0.46
CA ARG A 244 -8.05 -4.92 0.07
C ARG A 244 -8.31 -3.90 1.17
N PHE A 245 -8.48 -2.64 0.81
CA PHE A 245 -8.89 -1.59 1.73
C PHE A 245 -10.40 -1.68 1.96
N ALA A 246 -10.81 -1.95 3.21
CA ALA A 246 -12.19 -2.28 3.55
C ALA A 246 -12.92 -1.16 4.30
N GLY A 247 -12.18 -0.21 4.84
CA GLY A 247 -12.75 0.91 5.56
C GLY A 247 -11.69 1.90 6.01
N VAL A 248 -12.15 3.02 6.56
CA VAL A 248 -11.28 4.09 7.01
C VAL A 248 -10.64 3.76 8.37
N PHE A 249 -9.47 4.30 8.59
CA PHE A 249 -8.75 4.22 9.85
C PHE A 249 -8.24 5.62 10.23
N PHE A 250 -8.33 5.97 11.50
CA PHE A 250 -7.97 7.32 11.93
C PHE A 250 -6.65 7.33 12.70
N PRO A 251 -5.80 8.35 12.50
CA PRO A 251 -4.62 8.54 13.32
C PRO A 251 -4.97 8.62 14.81
N GLY A 252 -4.18 7.94 15.64
CA GLY A 252 -4.39 7.83 17.08
C GLY A 252 -5.25 6.61 17.50
N GLU A 253 -5.82 5.88 16.54
CA GLU A 253 -6.47 4.58 16.83
C GLU A 253 -5.44 3.45 16.86
N THR A 254 -5.82 2.32 17.45
CA THR A 254 -5.05 1.09 17.51
C THR A 254 -5.47 0.14 16.39
N LEU A 255 -4.53 -0.20 15.50
CA LEU A 255 -4.74 -1.21 14.47
C LEU A 255 -4.57 -2.59 15.09
N ARG A 256 -5.67 -3.37 15.13
CA ARG A 256 -5.64 -4.77 15.58
C ARG A 256 -5.49 -5.68 14.38
N LEU A 257 -4.36 -6.36 14.30
CA LEU A 257 -4.04 -7.33 13.28
C LEU A 257 -4.34 -8.75 13.80
N ARG A 258 -5.09 -9.54 13.04
CA ARG A 258 -5.28 -10.98 13.26
C ARG A 258 -4.65 -11.72 12.10
N VAL A 259 -3.79 -12.69 12.41
CA VAL A 259 -3.01 -13.43 11.42
C VAL A 259 -3.25 -14.92 11.57
N TRP A 260 -3.42 -15.59 10.44
CA TRP A 260 -3.55 -17.06 10.34
C TRP A 260 -2.42 -17.58 9.45
N ASP A 261 -1.72 -18.56 9.97
CA ASP A 261 -0.73 -19.32 9.22
C ASP A 261 -1.46 -20.37 8.36
N THR A 262 -1.24 -20.34 7.06
CA THR A 262 -1.94 -21.19 6.09
C THR A 262 -0.95 -21.74 5.07
N PRO A 263 -1.27 -22.84 4.37
CA PRO A 263 -0.36 -23.43 3.38
C PRO A 263 0.05 -22.49 2.25
N ASP A 264 -0.76 -21.46 1.97
CA ASP A 264 -0.53 -20.46 0.91
C ASP A 264 0.06 -19.13 1.46
N GLY A 265 0.51 -19.11 2.70
CA GLY A 265 1.14 -17.97 3.37
C GLY A 265 0.35 -17.47 4.59
N HIS A 266 0.71 -16.31 5.10
CA HIS A 266 0.07 -15.69 6.25
C HIS A 266 -1.13 -14.87 5.78
N ARG A 267 -2.35 -15.35 6.03
CA ARG A 267 -3.58 -14.58 5.81
C ARG A 267 -3.79 -13.64 6.98
N LEU A 268 -4.34 -12.46 6.72
CA LEU A 268 -4.58 -11.50 7.79
C LEU A 268 -5.80 -10.61 7.55
N THR A 269 -6.33 -10.10 8.65
CA THR A 269 -7.29 -8.99 8.67
C THR A 269 -6.79 -7.91 9.62
N ALA A 270 -7.12 -6.65 9.33
CA ALA A 270 -6.87 -5.56 10.25
C ALA A 270 -8.15 -4.79 10.54
N THR A 271 -8.34 -4.43 11.80
CA THR A 271 -9.52 -3.72 12.30
C THR A 271 -9.10 -2.57 13.21
N SER A 272 -9.98 -1.57 13.40
CA SER A 272 -9.80 -0.56 14.45
C SER A 272 -10.29 -1.12 15.78
N ALA A 273 -9.38 -1.32 16.73
CA ALA A 273 -9.74 -1.77 18.08
C ALA A 273 -10.63 -0.76 18.81
N ASP A 274 -10.44 0.53 18.54
CA ASP A 274 -11.14 1.65 19.19
C ASP A 274 -12.56 1.86 18.64
N ARG A 275 -12.88 1.25 17.48
CA ARG A 275 -14.19 1.38 16.83
C ARG A 275 -14.91 0.04 16.66
N GLY A 276 -14.93 -0.78 17.73
CA GLY A 276 -15.65 -2.05 17.75
C GLY A 276 -15.21 -3.03 16.65
N ASP A 277 -13.90 -3.09 16.38
CA ASP A 277 -13.33 -3.91 15.32
C ASP A 277 -13.82 -3.54 13.90
N ALA A 278 -14.11 -2.27 13.64
CA ALA A 278 -14.43 -1.80 12.30
C ALA A 278 -13.33 -2.20 11.30
N PRO A 279 -13.68 -2.80 10.14
CA PRO A 279 -12.71 -3.34 9.20
C PRO A 279 -11.85 -2.22 8.60
N VAL A 280 -10.55 -2.50 8.43
CA VAL A 280 -9.56 -1.63 7.80
C VAL A 280 -8.93 -2.34 6.61
N LEU A 281 -8.38 -3.54 6.81
CA LEU A 281 -7.79 -4.38 5.76
C LEU A 281 -8.47 -5.75 5.75
N THR A 282 -8.79 -6.23 4.56
CA THR A 282 -9.37 -7.56 4.32
C THR A 282 -8.71 -8.23 3.12
N ASP A 283 -9.03 -9.50 2.91
CA ASP A 283 -8.51 -10.29 1.79
C ASP A 283 -6.97 -10.19 1.68
N ALA A 284 -6.31 -10.06 2.82
CA ALA A 284 -4.89 -9.79 2.87
C ALA A 284 -4.07 -11.07 3.08
N ARG A 285 -2.93 -11.13 2.40
CA ARG A 285 -1.99 -12.23 2.47
C ARG A 285 -0.55 -11.75 2.31
N ILE A 286 0.35 -12.36 3.07
CA ILE A 286 1.80 -12.18 2.92
C ILE A 286 2.40 -13.56 2.71
N THR A 287 3.25 -13.71 1.69
CA THR A 287 4.01 -14.94 1.44
C THR A 287 5.49 -14.70 1.69
N ALA A 288 6.18 -15.72 2.18
CA ALA A 288 7.62 -15.71 2.35
C ALA A 288 8.31 -16.52 1.24
N ARG A 289 9.61 -16.26 1.08
CA ARG A 289 10.52 -17.03 0.20
C ARG A 289 10.94 -18.32 0.86
#